data_6d7f8986ffd3e9d34a99b442120958a6
#
_entry.id   6d7f8986ffd3e9d34a99b442120958a6
#
_cell.length_a   1.000
_cell.length_b   1.000
_cell.length_c   1.000
_cell.angle_alpha   90.00
_cell.angle_beta   90.00
_cell.angle_gamma   90.00
#
_symmetry.space_group_name_H-M   'P 1'
#
loop_
_entity.id
_entity.type
_entity.pdbx_description
1 polymer ?
#
loop_
_entity_poly.entity_id
_entity_poly.type
_entity_poly.pdbx_seq_one_letter_code
_entity_poly.pdbx_strand_id
1 'polypeptide(L)'
;MNMDNPVLQKMQPVLQQRYGVDIAKAKCFFSTQNYAFIFPGEPFMIRVSMTPKKSRAEILSELMWVDDLKQFKQTICEPNRSLNKKLLEEFEIDGVTYRASMFRTARGNVEPVAKMTPMFFICVGDLMGAIHHVSTNERELGIQYQRQTLKEQFTQRKERVLHRLSPDVLARIEKIESAVNALPQDLGLYGICHGDFHLNNFFVEANNVWLFDFDSCCYANYLYDVASFVQGIFLLGYKAGQDCRKVLYEDILPHLRYSYELSKACPEGYWDNLELMIAYRTAYTLLALAEIDECGVLEIDSAKKFFNFIITQDNILDAMTLAMKQAASK
;
A
#
# COMPACT_ATOMS: atom_id res chain seq x y z
N MET A 1 -21.57 14.46 -5.89
CA MET A 1 -20.43 15.17 -6.47
C MET A 1 -20.97 16.36 -7.26
N ASN A 2 -20.36 17.54 -7.11
CA ASN A 2 -20.77 18.69 -7.91
C ASN A 2 -20.10 18.57 -9.28
N MET A 3 -20.88 18.24 -10.34
CA MET A 3 -20.41 18.25 -11.74
C MET A 3 -20.07 19.67 -12.24
N ASP A 4 -20.09 20.67 -11.35
CA ASP A 4 -19.68 22.04 -11.64
C ASP A 4 -18.14 22.20 -11.82
N ASN A 5 -17.36 21.14 -11.54
CA ASN A 5 -15.92 21.16 -11.80
C ASN A 5 -15.65 21.12 -13.32
N PRO A 6 -15.08 22.17 -13.92
CA PRO A 6 -14.86 22.26 -15.37
C PRO A 6 -13.99 21.13 -15.93
N VAL A 7 -13.04 20.62 -15.14
CA VAL A 7 -12.16 19.51 -15.55
C VAL A 7 -12.97 18.22 -15.73
N LEU A 8 -13.90 17.94 -14.81
CA LEU A 8 -14.75 16.75 -14.90
C LEU A 8 -15.73 16.83 -16.06
N GLN A 9 -16.26 18.02 -16.36
CA GLN A 9 -17.09 18.21 -17.55
C GLN A 9 -16.33 17.91 -18.84
N LYS A 10 -15.05 18.26 -18.91
CA LYS A 10 -14.17 17.95 -20.05
C LYS A 10 -13.74 16.49 -20.08
N MET A 11 -13.61 15.82 -18.92
CA MET A 11 -13.31 14.38 -18.84
C MET A 11 -14.48 13.50 -19.31
N GLN A 12 -15.72 13.93 -19.07
CA GLN A 12 -16.92 13.15 -19.38
C GLN A 12 -16.94 12.60 -20.83
N PRO A 13 -16.82 13.42 -21.90
CA PRO A 13 -16.87 12.91 -23.26
C PRO A 13 -15.70 11.97 -23.58
N VAL A 14 -14.53 12.22 -23.01
CA VAL A 14 -13.34 11.39 -23.23
C VAL A 14 -13.52 10.00 -22.59
N LEU A 15 -13.96 9.95 -21.35
CA LEU A 15 -14.17 8.67 -20.65
C LEU A 15 -15.34 7.89 -21.23
N GLN A 16 -16.40 8.57 -21.70
CA GLN A 16 -17.48 7.97 -22.44
C GLN A 16 -16.98 7.29 -23.73
N GLN A 17 -16.18 8.01 -24.51
CA GLN A 17 -15.61 7.46 -25.75
C GLN A 17 -14.67 6.29 -25.52
N ARG A 18 -13.87 6.34 -24.46
CA ARG A 18 -12.81 5.36 -24.20
C ARG A 18 -13.28 4.13 -23.45
N TYR A 19 -14.25 4.28 -22.57
CA TYR A 19 -14.71 3.23 -21.66
C TYR A 19 -16.22 2.96 -21.73
N GLY A 20 -16.98 3.76 -22.48
CA GLY A 20 -18.43 3.62 -22.58
C GLY A 20 -19.19 4.04 -21.32
N VAL A 21 -18.58 4.84 -20.43
CA VAL A 21 -19.12 5.17 -19.12
C VAL A 21 -19.64 6.60 -19.06
N ASP A 22 -20.65 6.81 -18.22
CA ASP A 22 -21.17 8.13 -17.86
C ASP A 22 -20.72 8.48 -16.44
N ILE A 23 -19.69 9.33 -16.30
CA ILE A 23 -19.14 9.68 -14.98
C ILE A 23 -20.12 10.50 -14.13
N ALA A 24 -21.20 11.06 -14.68
CA ALA A 24 -22.26 11.68 -13.89
C ALA A 24 -22.97 10.67 -12.96
N LYS A 25 -22.94 9.38 -13.31
CA LYS A 25 -23.48 8.28 -12.50
C LYS A 25 -22.49 7.76 -11.45
N ALA A 26 -21.23 8.18 -11.51
CA ALA A 26 -20.20 7.71 -10.60
C ALA A 26 -20.17 8.52 -9.30
N LYS A 27 -19.74 7.84 -8.21
CA LYS A 27 -19.18 8.52 -7.05
C LYS A 27 -17.72 8.82 -7.34
N CYS A 28 -17.32 10.08 -7.28
CA CYS A 28 -15.94 10.45 -7.50
C CYS A 28 -15.27 10.83 -6.19
N PHE A 29 -14.12 10.25 -5.98
CA PHE A 29 -13.20 10.59 -4.92
C PHE A 29 -11.97 11.23 -5.55
N PHE A 30 -11.48 12.29 -4.93
CA PHE A 30 -10.26 12.95 -5.36
C PHE A 30 -9.21 12.82 -4.25
N SER A 31 -8.07 12.28 -4.59
CA SER A 31 -6.87 12.34 -3.78
C SER A 31 -5.91 13.38 -4.39
N THR A 32 -4.81 13.65 -3.73
CA THR A 32 -3.76 14.56 -4.21
C THR A 32 -3.19 14.18 -5.58
N GLN A 33 -3.49 13.00 -6.10
CA GLN A 33 -2.87 12.44 -7.30
C GLN A 33 -3.86 11.85 -8.30
N ASN A 34 -5.03 11.37 -7.83
CA ASN A 34 -5.93 10.56 -8.65
C ASN A 34 -7.39 10.99 -8.44
N TYR A 35 -8.16 10.94 -9.53
CA TYR A 35 -9.61 10.83 -9.48
C TYR A 35 -9.99 9.35 -9.52
N ALA A 36 -10.82 8.92 -8.59
CA ALA A 36 -11.39 7.58 -8.58
C ALA A 36 -12.90 7.67 -8.83
N PHE A 37 -13.37 7.13 -9.95
CA PHE A 37 -14.78 7.06 -10.33
C PHE A 37 -15.32 5.68 -10.04
N ILE A 38 -16.14 5.55 -9.00
CA ILE A 38 -16.80 4.30 -8.62
C ILE A 38 -18.24 4.34 -9.11
N PHE A 39 -18.65 3.37 -9.90
CA PHE A 39 -19.99 3.27 -10.48
C PHE A 39 -20.86 2.34 -9.62
N PRO A 40 -21.89 2.87 -8.90
CA PRO A 40 -22.73 2.04 -8.05
C PRO A 40 -23.46 0.93 -8.85
N GLY A 41 -23.30 -0.32 -8.40
CA GLY A 41 -23.88 -1.48 -9.07
C GLY A 41 -23.07 -2.06 -10.21
N GLU A 42 -21.99 -1.41 -10.64
CA GLU A 42 -21.10 -1.91 -11.67
C GLU A 42 -19.86 -2.58 -11.07
N PRO A 43 -19.33 -3.64 -11.71
CA PRO A 43 -18.18 -4.38 -11.18
C PRO A 43 -16.83 -3.74 -11.53
N PHE A 44 -16.82 -2.45 -11.83
CA PHE A 44 -15.60 -1.72 -12.21
C PHE A 44 -15.55 -0.31 -11.64
N MET A 45 -14.35 0.24 -11.61
CA MET A 45 -14.04 1.63 -11.33
C MET A 45 -13.03 2.19 -12.33
N ILE A 46 -12.94 3.51 -12.47
CA ILE A 46 -11.90 4.16 -13.27
C ILE A 46 -11.05 5.03 -12.38
N ARG A 47 -9.72 4.84 -12.44
CA ARG A 47 -8.72 5.73 -11.86
C ARG A 47 -8.16 6.62 -12.97
N VAL A 48 -8.15 7.92 -12.73
CA VAL A 48 -7.54 8.92 -13.62
C VAL A 48 -6.44 9.63 -12.85
N SER A 49 -5.20 9.41 -13.26
CA SER A 49 -4.00 10.02 -12.67
C SER A 49 -3.61 11.28 -13.46
N MET A 50 -3.17 12.32 -12.73
CA MET A 50 -2.59 13.51 -13.34
C MET A 50 -1.07 13.37 -13.42
N THR A 51 -0.47 13.81 -14.54
CA THR A 51 0.98 13.99 -14.61
C THR A 51 1.40 15.23 -13.81
N PRO A 52 2.62 15.31 -13.22
CA PRO A 52 3.83 14.58 -13.63
C PRO A 52 4.32 13.48 -12.68
N LYS A 53 3.57 13.08 -11.66
CA LYS A 53 4.11 12.27 -10.54
C LYS A 53 4.57 10.86 -10.91
N LYS A 54 3.96 10.22 -11.92
CA LYS A 54 4.39 8.91 -12.44
C LYS A 54 4.48 8.93 -13.95
N SER A 55 5.51 8.32 -14.49
CA SER A 55 5.66 8.14 -15.91
C SER A 55 4.61 7.18 -16.48
N ARG A 56 4.36 7.25 -17.78
CA ARG A 56 3.50 6.27 -18.48
C ARG A 56 4.00 4.84 -18.28
N ALA A 57 5.30 4.65 -18.31
CA ALA A 57 5.93 3.35 -18.19
C ALA A 57 5.74 2.76 -16.77
N GLU A 58 5.84 3.55 -15.71
CA GLU A 58 5.58 3.10 -14.35
C GLU A 58 4.13 2.66 -14.16
N ILE A 59 3.15 3.42 -14.70
CA ILE A 59 1.73 3.03 -14.61
C ILE A 59 1.46 1.76 -15.42
N LEU A 60 2.00 1.65 -16.63
CA LEU A 60 1.84 0.43 -17.43
C LEU A 60 2.47 -0.79 -16.74
N SER A 61 3.63 -0.63 -16.12
CA SER A 61 4.29 -1.70 -15.36
C SER A 61 3.45 -2.17 -14.17
N GLU A 62 2.81 -1.25 -13.42
CA GLU A 62 1.82 -1.61 -12.40
C GLU A 62 0.69 -2.45 -13.00
N LEU A 63 0.06 -1.94 -14.07
CA LEU A 63 -1.10 -2.58 -14.69
C LEU A 63 -0.76 -3.97 -15.25
N MET A 64 0.41 -4.13 -15.87
CA MET A 64 0.89 -5.42 -16.38
C MET A 64 1.13 -6.40 -15.23
N TRP A 65 1.81 -5.97 -14.17
CA TRP A 65 2.05 -6.83 -13.01
C TRP A 65 0.74 -7.29 -12.35
N VAL A 66 -0.22 -6.39 -12.17
CA VAL A 66 -1.55 -6.75 -11.61
C VAL A 66 -2.31 -7.69 -12.55
N ASP A 67 -2.18 -7.53 -13.88
CA ASP A 67 -2.79 -8.42 -14.87
C ASP A 67 -2.17 -9.84 -14.80
N ASP A 68 -0.87 -9.94 -14.50
CA ASP A 68 -0.19 -11.23 -14.30
C ASP A 68 -0.59 -11.87 -12.95
N LEU A 69 -0.67 -11.10 -11.87
CA LEU A 69 -1.07 -11.59 -10.54
C LEU A 69 -2.46 -12.25 -10.53
N LYS A 70 -3.42 -11.73 -11.30
CA LYS A 70 -4.79 -12.28 -11.35
C LYS A 70 -4.86 -13.71 -11.85
N GLN A 71 -3.87 -14.17 -12.63
CA GLN A 71 -3.80 -15.54 -13.13
C GLN A 71 -3.58 -16.53 -11.97
N PHE A 72 -3.01 -16.06 -10.87
CA PHE A 72 -2.72 -16.86 -9.67
C PHE A 72 -3.74 -16.63 -8.55
N LYS A 73 -4.32 -15.43 -8.45
CA LYS A 73 -5.31 -15.08 -7.40
C LYS A 73 -6.46 -14.26 -7.97
N GLN A 74 -7.66 -14.86 -7.98
CA GLN A 74 -8.88 -14.21 -8.51
C GLN A 74 -9.41 -13.08 -7.62
N THR A 75 -8.87 -12.90 -6.43
CA THR A 75 -9.20 -11.82 -5.50
C THR A 75 -8.34 -10.57 -5.66
N ILE A 76 -7.51 -10.51 -6.69
CA ILE A 76 -6.83 -9.30 -7.14
C ILE A 76 -7.81 -8.48 -8.00
N CYS A 77 -7.89 -7.19 -7.74
CA CYS A 77 -8.70 -6.26 -8.54
C CYS A 77 -7.93 -5.87 -9.81
N GLU A 78 -8.03 -6.73 -10.80
CA GLU A 78 -7.29 -6.62 -12.05
C GLU A 78 -7.69 -5.40 -12.89
N PRO A 79 -6.77 -4.90 -13.75
CA PRO A 79 -7.10 -3.87 -14.71
C PRO A 79 -7.93 -4.45 -15.87
N ASN A 80 -8.92 -3.68 -16.30
CA ASN A 80 -9.74 -3.98 -17.48
C ASN A 80 -9.30 -3.12 -18.66
N ARG A 81 -9.43 -3.68 -19.87
CA ARG A 81 -9.08 -2.92 -21.07
C ARG A 81 -10.19 -1.94 -21.45
N SER A 82 -9.80 -0.79 -21.98
CA SER A 82 -10.71 0.18 -22.59
C SER A 82 -11.40 -0.39 -23.84
N LEU A 83 -12.34 0.35 -24.42
CA LEU A 83 -12.93 0.03 -25.72
C LEU A 83 -11.89 -0.03 -26.85
N ASN A 84 -10.78 0.69 -26.69
CA ASN A 84 -9.62 0.64 -27.60
C ASN A 84 -8.68 -0.54 -27.29
N LYS A 85 -9.05 -1.48 -26.43
CA LYS A 85 -8.26 -2.65 -25.99
C LYS A 85 -6.95 -2.29 -25.27
N LYS A 86 -6.85 -1.09 -24.68
CA LYS A 86 -5.68 -0.62 -23.93
C LYS A 86 -5.90 -0.76 -22.43
N LEU A 87 -4.86 -1.09 -21.67
CA LEU A 87 -4.85 -1.04 -20.21
C LEU A 87 -4.79 0.40 -19.69
N LEU A 88 -4.13 1.29 -20.45
CA LEU A 88 -3.93 2.69 -20.11
C LEU A 88 -4.36 3.57 -21.28
N GLU A 89 -5.29 4.48 -21.04
CA GLU A 89 -5.64 5.56 -21.95
C GLU A 89 -4.96 6.86 -21.50
N GLU A 90 -4.50 7.63 -22.50
CA GLU A 90 -3.85 8.91 -22.26
C GLU A 90 -4.58 10.01 -23.06
N PHE A 91 -4.86 11.14 -22.41
CA PHE A 91 -5.54 12.26 -23.03
C PHE A 91 -5.12 13.57 -22.36
N GLU A 92 -5.39 14.68 -23.05
CA GLU A 92 -5.03 16.02 -22.57
C GLU A 92 -6.27 16.87 -22.34
N ILE A 93 -6.28 17.62 -21.24
CA ILE A 93 -7.27 18.64 -20.93
C ILE A 93 -6.52 19.89 -20.47
N ASP A 94 -6.71 21.00 -21.15
CA ASP A 94 -6.12 22.32 -20.82
C ASP A 94 -4.58 22.26 -20.65
N GLY A 95 -3.89 21.50 -21.52
CA GLY A 95 -2.44 21.35 -21.48
C GLY A 95 -1.93 20.38 -20.38
N VAL A 96 -2.84 19.76 -19.63
CA VAL A 96 -2.49 18.74 -18.62
C VAL A 96 -2.78 17.35 -19.18
N THR A 97 -1.77 16.47 -19.13
CA THR A 97 -1.94 15.07 -19.51
C THR A 97 -2.56 14.27 -18.38
N TYR A 98 -3.62 13.54 -18.69
CA TYR A 98 -4.30 12.60 -17.80
C TYR A 98 -4.14 11.18 -18.30
N ARG A 99 -4.05 10.23 -17.37
CA ARG A 99 -3.92 8.79 -17.63
C ARG A 99 -5.01 8.04 -16.93
N ALA A 100 -5.86 7.34 -17.68
CA ALA A 100 -7.00 6.61 -17.16
C ALA A 100 -6.79 5.10 -17.27
N SER A 101 -7.14 4.39 -16.22
CA SER A 101 -7.17 2.92 -16.16
C SER A 101 -8.47 2.47 -15.51
N MET A 102 -9.06 1.40 -16.03
CA MET A 102 -10.25 0.76 -15.46
C MET A 102 -9.81 -0.45 -14.65
N PHE A 103 -10.42 -0.66 -13.49
CA PHE A 103 -10.15 -1.80 -12.62
C PHE A 103 -11.45 -2.49 -12.24
N ARG A 104 -11.39 -3.79 -12.01
CA ARG A 104 -12.44 -4.52 -11.30
C ARG A 104 -12.57 -3.98 -9.88
N THR A 105 -13.80 -3.80 -9.39
CA THR A 105 -14.05 -3.40 -8.01
C THR A 105 -13.88 -4.58 -7.05
N ALA A 106 -13.32 -4.31 -5.88
CA ALA A 106 -13.31 -5.27 -4.77
C ALA A 106 -14.73 -5.58 -4.30
N ARG A 107 -14.95 -6.82 -3.90
CA ARG A 107 -16.22 -7.25 -3.29
C ARG A 107 -16.12 -7.19 -1.77
N GLY A 108 -17.26 -7.06 -1.11
CA GLY A 108 -17.33 -6.97 0.34
C GLY A 108 -17.12 -5.57 0.87
N ASN A 109 -16.54 -5.46 2.04
CA ASN A 109 -16.32 -4.19 2.76
C ASN A 109 -15.01 -4.23 3.52
N VAL A 110 -14.60 -3.08 4.04
CA VAL A 110 -13.52 -3.00 5.02
C VAL A 110 -13.91 -3.83 6.25
N GLU A 111 -13.07 -4.80 6.62
CA GLU A 111 -13.30 -5.60 7.81
C GLU A 111 -12.96 -4.79 9.06
N PRO A 112 -13.92 -4.58 9.98
CA PRO A 112 -13.61 -3.94 11.25
C PRO A 112 -12.56 -4.74 12.04
N VAL A 113 -11.57 -4.06 12.58
CA VAL A 113 -10.47 -4.68 13.35
C VAL A 113 -10.97 -5.62 14.44
N ALA A 114 -12.08 -5.28 15.10
CA ALA A 114 -12.71 -6.11 16.14
C ALA A 114 -13.25 -7.44 15.64
N LYS A 115 -13.43 -7.62 14.32
CA LYS A 115 -13.91 -8.85 13.69
C LYS A 115 -12.81 -9.71 13.09
N MET A 116 -11.57 -9.29 13.17
CA MET A 116 -10.43 -10.05 12.65
C MET A 116 -10.25 -11.33 13.45
N THR A 117 -10.31 -12.45 12.74
CA THR A 117 -10.22 -13.81 13.28
C THR A 117 -8.92 -14.47 12.83
N PRO A 118 -8.53 -15.61 13.41
CA PRO A 118 -7.44 -16.44 12.88
C PRO A 118 -7.60 -16.73 11.38
N MET A 119 -8.81 -17.03 10.91
CA MET A 119 -9.08 -17.29 9.49
C MET A 119 -8.79 -16.07 8.61
N PHE A 120 -9.07 -14.86 9.08
CA PHE A 120 -8.73 -13.63 8.37
C PHE A 120 -7.20 -13.52 8.15
N PHE A 121 -6.39 -13.78 9.19
CA PHE A 121 -4.92 -13.76 9.07
C PHE A 121 -4.40 -14.87 8.15
N ILE A 122 -5.03 -16.03 8.13
CA ILE A 122 -4.75 -17.11 7.18
C ILE A 122 -5.00 -16.63 5.75
N CYS A 123 -6.15 -16.02 5.47
CA CYS A 123 -6.48 -15.53 4.13
C CYS A 123 -5.52 -14.43 3.66
N VAL A 124 -5.13 -13.52 4.56
CA VAL A 124 -4.14 -12.46 4.28
C VAL A 124 -2.76 -13.05 3.99
N GLY A 125 -2.32 -14.01 4.80
CA GLY A 125 -1.02 -14.67 4.62
C GLY A 125 -0.94 -15.45 3.31
N ASP A 126 -1.98 -16.19 2.95
CA ASP A 126 -2.08 -16.91 1.67
C ASP A 126 -2.04 -15.95 0.47
N LEU A 127 -2.81 -14.86 0.52
CA LEU A 127 -2.81 -13.85 -0.54
C LEU A 127 -1.43 -13.20 -0.70
N MET A 128 -0.81 -12.77 0.40
CA MET A 128 0.50 -12.13 0.41
C MET A 128 1.60 -13.09 -0.06
N GLY A 129 1.58 -14.34 0.44
CA GLY A 129 2.50 -15.38 -0.01
C GLY A 129 2.40 -15.67 -1.50
N ALA A 130 1.19 -15.73 -2.04
CA ALA A 130 0.96 -15.95 -3.47
C ALA A 130 1.51 -14.79 -4.33
N ILE A 131 1.30 -13.54 -3.92
CA ILE A 131 1.86 -12.35 -4.62
C ILE A 131 3.38 -12.42 -4.65
N HIS A 132 4.01 -12.69 -3.52
CA HIS A 132 5.47 -12.77 -3.42
C HIS A 132 6.06 -14.00 -4.13
N HIS A 133 5.30 -15.09 -4.21
CA HIS A 133 5.69 -16.27 -5.02
C HIS A 133 5.73 -15.91 -6.52
N VAL A 134 4.71 -15.25 -7.03
CA VAL A 134 4.68 -14.78 -8.44
C VAL A 134 5.85 -13.84 -8.70
N SER A 135 6.06 -12.85 -7.81
CA SER A 135 7.18 -11.91 -7.92
C SER A 135 8.56 -12.60 -7.94
N THR A 136 8.72 -13.68 -7.15
CA THR A 136 9.95 -14.48 -7.15
C THR A 136 10.14 -15.18 -8.50
N ASN A 137 9.11 -15.85 -9.02
CA ASN A 137 9.15 -16.57 -10.30
C ASN A 137 9.40 -15.63 -11.47
N GLU A 138 8.75 -14.47 -11.50
CA GLU A 138 8.97 -13.45 -12.54
C GLU A 138 10.42 -12.97 -12.55
N ARG A 139 11.00 -12.76 -11.37
CA ARG A 139 12.40 -12.36 -11.24
C ARG A 139 13.36 -13.48 -11.68
N GLU A 140 13.07 -14.73 -11.39
CA GLU A 140 13.82 -15.90 -11.90
C GLU A 140 13.78 -15.99 -13.42
N LEU A 141 12.66 -15.64 -14.03
CA LEU A 141 12.49 -15.58 -15.49
C LEU A 141 13.09 -14.30 -16.12
N GLY A 142 13.67 -13.40 -15.33
CA GLY A 142 14.23 -12.14 -15.80
C GLY A 142 13.19 -11.08 -16.16
N ILE A 143 11.93 -11.26 -15.75
CA ILE A 143 10.87 -10.26 -15.97
C ILE A 143 11.10 -9.08 -15.02
N GLN A 144 11.15 -7.88 -15.58
CA GLN A 144 11.34 -6.64 -14.81
C GLN A 144 10.28 -5.61 -15.19
N TYR A 145 9.68 -5.03 -14.16
CA TYR A 145 8.75 -3.92 -14.27
C TYR A 145 9.48 -2.59 -14.01
N GLN A 146 9.10 -1.54 -14.72
CA GLN A 146 9.66 -0.20 -14.50
C GLN A 146 9.04 0.44 -13.26
N ARG A 147 9.47 -0.04 -12.11
CA ARG A 147 9.08 0.48 -10.79
C ARG A 147 10.33 0.81 -9.98
N GLN A 148 10.23 1.86 -9.18
CA GLN A 148 11.30 2.23 -8.26
C GLN A 148 11.50 1.15 -7.20
N THR A 149 12.70 1.10 -6.65
CA THR A 149 12.95 0.37 -5.41
C THR A 149 12.40 1.17 -4.22
N LEU A 150 12.03 0.47 -3.17
CA LEU A 150 11.63 1.11 -1.91
C LEU A 150 12.76 2.01 -1.36
N LYS A 151 14.01 1.61 -1.55
CA LYS A 151 15.19 2.40 -1.19
C LYS A 151 15.21 3.76 -1.89
N GLU A 152 14.99 3.79 -3.20
CA GLU A 152 14.93 5.03 -3.97
C GLU A 152 13.78 5.92 -3.49
N GLN A 153 12.60 5.36 -3.28
CA GLN A 153 11.44 6.10 -2.78
C GLN A 153 11.70 6.67 -1.37
N PHE A 154 12.33 5.88 -0.49
CA PHE A 154 12.67 6.29 0.87
C PHE A 154 13.66 7.45 0.87
N THR A 155 14.75 7.32 0.12
CA THR A 155 15.79 8.36 0.01
C THR A 155 15.21 9.66 -0.54
N GLN A 156 14.46 9.60 -1.65
CA GLN A 156 13.82 10.79 -2.24
C GLN A 156 12.85 11.48 -1.27
N ARG A 157 12.07 10.69 -0.53
CA ARG A 157 11.14 11.23 0.46
C ARG A 157 11.87 11.88 1.62
N LYS A 158 12.92 11.22 2.16
CA LYS A 158 13.76 11.75 3.23
C LYS A 158 14.38 13.09 2.85
N GLU A 159 14.97 13.20 1.66
CA GLU A 159 15.58 14.43 1.16
C GLU A 159 14.58 15.60 1.11
N ARG A 160 13.36 15.37 0.68
CA ARG A 160 12.32 16.41 0.63
C ARG A 160 11.94 16.97 2.00
N VAL A 161 11.99 16.15 3.05
CA VAL A 161 11.53 16.54 4.41
C VAL A 161 12.65 16.68 5.43
N LEU A 162 13.90 16.53 5.02
CA LEU A 162 15.08 16.56 5.90
C LEU A 162 15.06 17.77 6.86
N HIS A 163 14.71 18.96 6.35
CA HIS A 163 14.64 20.21 7.10
C HIS A 163 13.53 20.27 8.15
N ARG A 164 12.62 19.28 8.18
CA ARG A 164 11.47 19.18 9.10
C ARG A 164 11.71 18.18 10.23
N LEU A 165 12.80 17.44 10.19
CA LEU A 165 13.13 16.40 11.17
C LEU A 165 14.09 16.93 12.21
N SER A 166 13.90 16.51 13.47
CA SER A 166 14.92 16.78 14.52
C SER A 166 16.16 15.90 14.27
N PRO A 167 17.35 16.34 14.73
CA PRO A 167 18.59 15.56 14.57
C PRO A 167 18.49 14.13 15.12
N ASP A 168 17.84 13.94 16.28
CA ASP A 168 17.68 12.61 16.90
C ASP A 168 16.79 11.68 16.07
N VAL A 169 15.68 12.20 15.52
CA VAL A 169 14.79 11.47 14.64
C VAL A 169 15.52 11.10 13.35
N LEU A 170 16.26 12.04 12.75
CA LEU A 170 17.04 11.79 11.54
C LEU A 170 18.09 10.71 11.76
N ALA A 171 18.89 10.82 12.83
CA ALA A 171 19.92 9.82 13.15
C ALA A 171 19.33 8.42 13.33
N ARG A 172 18.13 8.33 13.96
CA ARG A 172 17.44 7.05 14.11
C ARG A 172 16.93 6.49 12.79
N ILE A 173 16.35 7.33 11.93
CA ILE A 173 15.92 6.96 10.58
C ILE A 173 17.10 6.43 9.75
N GLU A 174 18.23 7.13 9.78
CA GLU A 174 19.45 6.73 9.05
C GLU A 174 20.01 5.38 9.53
N LYS A 175 19.97 5.13 10.84
CA LYS A 175 20.37 3.85 11.41
C LYS A 175 19.46 2.69 10.90
N ILE A 176 18.15 2.91 10.88
CA ILE A 176 17.18 1.92 10.39
C ILE A 176 17.37 1.71 8.87
N GLU A 177 17.49 2.78 8.10
CA GLU A 177 17.72 2.73 6.66
C GLU A 177 19.00 1.95 6.32
N SER A 178 20.09 2.23 7.04
CA SER A 178 21.35 1.52 6.86
C SER A 178 21.23 0.03 7.14
N ALA A 179 20.54 -0.34 8.22
CA ALA A 179 20.33 -1.75 8.57
C ALA A 179 19.48 -2.49 7.51
N VAL A 180 18.41 -1.86 6.99
CA VAL A 180 17.57 -2.44 5.93
C VAL A 180 18.33 -2.55 4.61
N ASN A 181 19.14 -1.55 4.27
CA ASN A 181 19.97 -1.58 3.05
C ASN A 181 21.06 -2.64 3.08
N ALA A 182 21.44 -3.15 4.25
CA ALA A 182 22.39 -4.24 4.42
C ALA A 182 21.73 -5.64 4.29
N LEU A 183 20.39 -5.73 4.24
CA LEU A 183 19.70 -7.01 4.08
C LEU A 183 19.97 -7.60 2.70
N PRO A 184 20.06 -8.94 2.59
CA PRO A 184 20.26 -9.61 1.32
C PRO A 184 19.05 -9.37 0.39
N GLN A 185 19.35 -9.28 -0.92
CA GLN A 185 18.36 -9.12 -1.99
C GLN A 185 18.23 -10.38 -2.84
N ASP A 186 18.36 -11.53 -2.21
CA ASP A 186 18.23 -12.82 -2.87
C ASP A 186 16.82 -13.03 -3.44
N LEU A 187 16.69 -13.91 -4.42
CA LEU A 187 15.44 -14.18 -5.13
C LEU A 187 14.28 -14.50 -4.18
N GLY A 188 14.52 -15.30 -3.14
CA GLY A 188 13.50 -15.68 -2.17
C GLY A 188 13.10 -14.60 -1.16
N LEU A 189 13.82 -13.46 -1.12
CA LEU A 189 13.66 -12.42 -0.10
C LEU A 189 13.21 -11.08 -0.66
N TYR A 190 13.48 -10.81 -1.93
CA TYR A 190 13.35 -9.50 -2.53
C TYR A 190 12.72 -9.59 -3.93
N GLY A 191 11.82 -8.69 -4.24
CA GLY A 191 11.16 -8.58 -5.53
C GLY A 191 10.13 -7.46 -5.52
N ILE A 192 9.22 -7.47 -6.51
CA ILE A 192 8.14 -6.48 -6.55
C ILE A 192 7.09 -6.82 -5.49
N CYS A 193 6.77 -5.84 -4.64
CA CYS A 193 5.80 -5.89 -3.56
C CYS A 193 4.62 -4.98 -3.86
N HIS A 194 3.50 -5.17 -3.14
CA HIS A 194 2.37 -4.24 -3.17
C HIS A 194 2.80 -2.83 -2.72
N GLY A 195 3.70 -2.74 -1.72
CA GLY A 195 4.30 -1.50 -1.24
C GLY A 195 3.43 -0.70 -0.26
N ASP A 196 2.14 -1.00 -0.19
CA ASP A 196 1.19 -0.35 0.73
C ASP A 196 0.09 -1.32 1.20
N PHE A 197 0.49 -2.52 1.62
CA PHE A 197 -0.41 -3.61 2.01
C PHE A 197 -1.03 -3.34 3.38
N HIS A 198 -2.09 -2.54 3.43
CA HIS A 198 -2.77 -2.19 4.67
C HIS A 198 -4.29 -2.34 4.57
N LEU A 199 -4.99 -2.27 5.72
CA LEU A 199 -6.42 -2.60 5.85
C LEU A 199 -7.37 -1.77 4.97
N ASN A 200 -6.97 -0.59 4.51
CA ASN A 200 -7.80 0.23 3.63
C ASN A 200 -7.65 -0.14 2.15
N ASN A 201 -6.68 -1.02 1.80
CA ASN A 201 -6.41 -1.44 0.43
C ASN A 201 -6.96 -2.85 0.12
N PHE A 202 -7.82 -3.37 0.99
CA PHE A 202 -8.57 -4.58 0.69
C PHE A 202 -9.97 -4.58 1.33
N PHE A 203 -10.88 -5.30 0.70
CA PHE A 203 -12.22 -5.62 1.23
C PHE A 203 -12.32 -7.11 1.53
N VAL A 204 -13.21 -7.45 2.46
CA VAL A 204 -13.46 -8.84 2.85
C VAL A 204 -14.89 -9.21 2.49
N GLU A 205 -15.04 -10.32 1.74
CA GLU A 205 -16.33 -10.95 1.44
C GLU A 205 -16.26 -12.41 1.88
N ALA A 206 -16.97 -12.77 2.92
CA ALA A 206 -16.83 -14.04 3.60
C ALA A 206 -15.36 -14.27 4.04
N ASN A 207 -14.68 -15.26 3.47
CA ASN A 207 -13.25 -15.52 3.75
C ASN A 207 -12.34 -15.08 2.60
N ASN A 208 -12.84 -14.28 1.65
CA ASN A 208 -12.02 -13.79 0.54
C ASN A 208 -11.53 -12.39 0.84
N VAL A 209 -10.23 -12.17 0.69
CA VAL A 209 -9.58 -10.85 0.79
C VAL A 209 -9.36 -10.32 -0.61
N TRP A 210 -10.09 -9.27 -0.99
CA TRP A 210 -10.01 -8.60 -2.28
C TRP A 210 -9.04 -7.44 -2.21
N LEU A 211 -7.87 -7.59 -2.84
CA LEU A 211 -6.79 -6.60 -2.80
C LEU A 211 -6.85 -5.66 -4.00
N PHE A 212 -6.62 -4.37 -3.74
CA PHE A 212 -6.60 -3.30 -4.73
C PHE A 212 -5.56 -2.24 -4.37
N ASP A 213 -5.40 -1.25 -5.25
CA ASP A 213 -4.51 -0.09 -5.12
C ASP A 213 -3.02 -0.44 -5.07
N PHE A 214 -2.55 -1.03 -6.16
CA PHE A 214 -1.14 -1.35 -6.39
C PHE A 214 -0.30 -0.13 -6.82
N ASP A 215 -0.83 1.08 -6.69
CA ASP A 215 -0.17 2.32 -7.11
C ASP A 215 1.20 2.52 -6.46
N SER A 216 1.39 2.02 -5.25
CA SER A 216 2.63 2.06 -4.48
C SER A 216 3.58 0.89 -4.74
N CYS A 217 3.27 -0.03 -5.67
CA CYS A 217 4.11 -1.20 -5.90
C CYS A 217 5.56 -0.81 -6.22
N CYS A 218 6.50 -1.51 -5.61
CA CYS A 218 7.93 -1.22 -5.67
C CYS A 218 8.76 -2.47 -5.42
N TYR A 219 10.02 -2.46 -5.84
CA TYR A 219 10.95 -3.52 -5.47
C TYR A 219 11.42 -3.34 -4.04
N ALA A 220 11.16 -4.35 -3.19
CA ALA A 220 11.50 -4.35 -1.77
C ALA A 220 11.77 -5.76 -1.23
N ASN A 221 12.29 -5.83 -0.01
CA ASN A 221 12.23 -7.07 0.77
C ASN A 221 10.75 -7.39 1.05
N TYR A 222 10.35 -8.63 0.83
CA TYR A 222 8.95 -9.05 0.95
C TYR A 222 8.34 -8.83 2.34
N LEU A 223 9.16 -8.82 3.39
CA LEU A 223 8.70 -8.48 4.75
C LEU A 223 8.16 -7.05 4.87
N TYR A 224 8.40 -6.17 3.87
CA TYR A 224 7.85 -4.83 3.88
C TYR A 224 6.31 -4.81 3.79
N ASP A 225 5.73 -5.69 2.98
CA ASP A 225 4.26 -5.81 2.92
C ASP A 225 3.69 -6.40 4.23
N VAL A 226 4.39 -7.37 4.83
CA VAL A 226 4.02 -7.89 6.17
C VAL A 226 4.08 -6.77 7.21
N ALA A 227 5.16 -5.99 7.22
CA ALA A 227 5.33 -4.88 8.14
C ALA A 227 4.26 -3.79 7.94
N SER A 228 3.90 -3.52 6.69
CA SER A 228 2.84 -2.57 6.33
C SER A 228 1.48 -3.00 6.88
N PHE A 229 1.16 -4.29 6.75
CA PHE A 229 -0.06 -4.89 7.28
C PHE A 229 -0.11 -4.83 8.81
N VAL A 230 0.97 -5.28 9.48
CA VAL A 230 1.07 -5.29 10.94
C VAL A 230 0.98 -3.88 11.52
N GLN A 231 1.70 -2.92 10.94
CA GLN A 231 1.61 -1.52 11.36
C GLN A 231 0.18 -0.99 11.23
N GLY A 232 -0.48 -1.27 10.11
CA GLY A 232 -1.87 -0.87 9.88
C GLY A 232 -2.83 -1.40 10.94
N ILE A 233 -2.67 -2.66 11.36
CA ILE A 233 -3.46 -3.27 12.44
C ILE A 233 -3.25 -2.53 13.77
N PHE A 234 -2.02 -2.26 14.14
CA PHE A 234 -1.73 -1.56 15.39
C PHE A 234 -2.24 -0.12 15.37
N LEU A 235 -2.09 0.60 14.25
CA LEU A 235 -2.61 1.96 14.11
C LEU A 235 -4.14 2.04 14.23
N LEU A 236 -4.85 1.03 13.76
CA LEU A 236 -6.30 0.93 13.89
C LEU A 236 -6.77 0.42 15.26
N GLY A 237 -5.84 0.12 16.17
CA GLY A 237 -6.14 -0.21 17.55
C GLY A 237 -6.56 -1.66 17.79
N TYR A 238 -6.11 -2.61 16.95
CA TYR A 238 -6.34 -4.03 17.23
C TYR A 238 -5.81 -4.38 18.62
N LYS A 239 -6.72 -4.86 19.48
CA LYS A 239 -6.44 -5.06 20.91
C LYS A 239 -5.73 -3.86 21.57
N ALA A 240 -6.30 -2.67 21.40
CA ALA A 240 -5.76 -1.42 21.96
C ALA A 240 -5.41 -1.59 23.44
N GLY A 241 -4.26 -1.05 23.82
CA GLY A 241 -3.72 -1.13 25.20
C GLY A 241 -3.06 -2.46 25.58
N GLN A 242 -3.07 -3.48 24.71
CA GLN A 242 -2.32 -4.71 24.92
C GLN A 242 -0.86 -4.57 24.43
N ASP A 243 -0.04 -5.56 24.76
CA ASP A 243 1.34 -5.65 24.31
C ASP A 243 1.39 -5.99 22.83
N CYS A 244 1.90 -5.07 21.99
CA CYS A 244 1.98 -5.24 20.54
C CYS A 244 2.85 -6.45 20.15
N ARG A 245 3.92 -6.73 20.90
CA ARG A 245 4.78 -7.89 20.66
C ARG A 245 4.01 -9.17 20.90
N LYS A 246 3.29 -9.25 22.03
CA LYS A 246 2.46 -10.42 22.33
C LYS A 246 1.38 -10.62 21.29
N VAL A 247 0.66 -9.56 20.91
CA VAL A 247 -0.36 -9.62 19.85
C VAL A 247 0.24 -10.09 18.52
N LEU A 248 1.41 -9.58 18.14
CA LEU A 248 2.07 -9.97 16.89
C LEU A 248 2.43 -11.45 16.89
N TYR A 249 3.13 -11.92 17.92
CA TYR A 249 3.71 -13.28 17.94
C TYR A 249 2.73 -14.36 18.39
N GLU A 250 1.69 -14.04 19.17
CA GLU A 250 0.71 -15.03 19.65
C GLU A 250 -0.59 -15.04 18.84
N ASP A 251 -1.07 -13.88 18.31
CA ASP A 251 -2.36 -13.80 17.65
C ASP A 251 -2.26 -13.68 16.13
N ILE A 252 -1.29 -12.92 15.60
CA ILE A 252 -1.24 -12.58 14.16
C ILE A 252 -0.32 -13.55 13.39
N LEU A 253 0.96 -13.57 13.75
CA LEU A 253 1.97 -14.30 12.98
C LEU A 253 1.74 -15.81 12.91
N PRO A 254 1.28 -16.52 13.95
CA PRO A 254 1.07 -17.97 13.84
C PRO A 254 0.15 -18.35 12.67
N HIS A 255 -0.87 -17.54 12.43
CA HIS A 255 -1.85 -17.78 11.37
C HIS A 255 -1.42 -17.24 10.01
N LEU A 256 -0.92 -16.00 9.98
CA LEU A 256 -0.42 -15.37 8.78
C LEU A 256 0.78 -16.12 8.20
N ARG A 257 1.76 -16.44 9.04
CA ARG A 257 2.97 -17.16 8.66
C ARG A 257 2.67 -18.54 8.13
N TYR A 258 1.79 -19.28 8.80
CA TYR A 258 1.39 -20.63 8.38
C TYR A 258 0.92 -20.66 6.91
N SER A 259 -0.02 -19.78 6.54
CA SER A 259 -0.55 -19.76 5.19
C SER A 259 0.40 -19.10 4.18
N TYR A 260 1.18 -18.11 4.60
CA TYR A 260 2.20 -17.49 3.78
C TYR A 260 3.26 -18.51 3.34
N GLU A 261 3.77 -19.34 4.27
CA GLU A 261 4.78 -20.34 3.98
C GLU A 261 4.25 -21.52 3.14
N LEU A 262 2.95 -21.78 3.15
CA LEU A 262 2.32 -22.71 2.21
C LEU A 262 2.31 -22.19 0.77
N SER A 263 2.17 -20.89 0.59
CA SER A 263 2.09 -20.25 -0.72
C SER A 263 3.46 -19.85 -1.26
N LYS A 264 4.44 -19.61 -0.39
CA LYS A 264 5.80 -19.17 -0.73
C LYS A 264 6.83 -19.80 0.17
N ALA A 265 7.82 -20.49 -0.43
CA ALA A 265 8.97 -21.00 0.30
C ALA A 265 9.76 -19.85 0.94
N CYS A 266 10.05 -19.98 2.24
CA CYS A 266 10.82 -19.02 3.01
C CYS A 266 12.16 -19.66 3.42
N PRO A 267 13.30 -18.96 3.23
CA PRO A 267 14.58 -19.43 3.74
C PRO A 267 14.60 -19.36 5.28
N GLU A 268 15.52 -20.10 5.87
CA GLU A 268 15.77 -20.05 7.32
C GLU A 268 16.07 -18.61 7.75
N GLY A 269 15.54 -18.19 8.90
CA GLY A 269 15.72 -16.82 9.41
C GLY A 269 14.92 -15.74 8.68
N TYR A 270 14.05 -16.10 7.71
CA TYR A 270 13.28 -15.12 6.93
C TYR A 270 12.55 -14.10 7.82
N TRP A 271 11.92 -14.57 8.90
CA TRP A 271 11.11 -13.73 9.79
C TRP A 271 11.90 -12.92 10.82
N ASP A 272 13.20 -13.18 10.98
CA ASP A 272 14.03 -12.54 12.01
C ASP A 272 14.17 -11.01 11.80
N ASN A 273 14.01 -10.55 10.56
CA ASN A 273 14.09 -9.13 10.20
C ASN A 273 12.73 -8.41 10.22
N LEU A 274 11.65 -9.05 10.68
CA LEU A 274 10.31 -8.44 10.65
C LEU A 274 10.23 -7.16 11.49
N GLU A 275 10.78 -7.16 12.71
CA GLU A 275 10.75 -5.96 13.57
C GLU A 275 11.56 -4.80 12.97
N LEU A 276 12.70 -5.09 12.36
CA LEU A 276 13.46 -4.09 11.61
C LEU A 276 12.62 -3.52 10.46
N MET A 277 11.90 -4.36 9.75
CA MET A 277 11.05 -3.93 8.63
C MET A 277 9.83 -3.12 9.11
N ILE A 278 9.26 -3.45 10.28
CA ILE A 278 8.21 -2.63 10.93
C ILE A 278 8.79 -1.26 11.31
N ALA A 279 10.02 -1.19 11.83
CA ALA A 279 10.69 0.07 12.10
C ALA A 279 10.91 0.89 10.83
N TYR A 280 11.32 0.25 9.73
CA TYR A 280 11.51 0.91 8.44
C TYR A 280 10.19 1.45 7.87
N ARG A 281 9.11 0.66 7.91
CA ARG A 281 7.77 1.11 7.51
C ARG A 281 7.30 2.29 8.37
N THR A 282 7.59 2.27 9.68
CA THR A 282 7.27 3.35 10.61
C THR A 282 8.02 4.64 10.26
N ALA A 283 9.31 4.53 9.93
CA ALA A 283 10.11 5.65 9.43
C ALA A 283 9.54 6.19 8.11
N TYR A 284 9.21 5.33 7.16
CA TYR A 284 8.61 5.73 5.88
C TYR A 284 7.27 6.46 6.06
N THR A 285 6.43 5.99 6.98
CA THR A 285 5.16 6.65 7.32
C THR A 285 5.40 8.03 7.94
N LEU A 286 6.38 8.16 8.84
CA LEU A 286 6.75 9.45 9.43
C LEU A 286 7.22 10.44 8.36
N LEU A 287 8.07 9.98 7.42
CA LEU A 287 8.51 10.81 6.29
C LEU A 287 7.33 11.26 5.43
N ALA A 288 6.36 10.37 5.17
CA ALA A 288 5.15 10.70 4.42
C ALA A 288 4.30 11.76 5.13
N LEU A 289 4.14 11.65 6.45
CA LEU A 289 3.44 12.65 7.25
C LEU A 289 4.18 13.98 7.29
N ALA A 290 5.52 13.96 7.26
CA ALA A 290 6.33 15.17 7.21
C ALA A 290 6.24 15.91 5.86
N GLU A 291 5.91 15.21 4.76
CA GLU A 291 5.64 15.84 3.45
C GLU A 291 4.35 16.65 3.44
N ILE A 292 3.39 16.34 4.31
CA ILE A 292 2.13 17.07 4.41
C ILE A 292 2.44 18.36 5.16
N ASP A 293 2.26 19.48 4.44
CA ASP A 293 2.41 20.81 5.05
C ASP A 293 1.45 20.98 6.23
N GLU A 294 1.84 21.87 7.15
CA GLU A 294 1.01 22.24 8.31
C GLU A 294 -0.33 22.83 7.83
N CYS A 295 -1.26 21.95 7.56
CA CYS A 295 -2.61 22.35 7.17
C CYS A 295 -3.53 22.60 8.36
N GLY A 296 -2.96 22.65 9.60
CA GLY A 296 -3.74 22.85 10.81
C GLY A 296 -4.69 21.70 11.17
N VAL A 297 -4.51 20.52 10.55
CA VAL A 297 -5.30 19.34 10.86
C VAL A 297 -4.71 18.68 12.11
N LEU A 298 -5.38 18.85 13.26
CA LEU A 298 -4.97 18.31 14.56
C LEU A 298 -4.61 16.82 14.53
N GLU A 299 -5.27 16.04 13.69
CA GLU A 299 -5.03 14.60 13.51
C GLU A 299 -3.64 14.32 12.93
N ILE A 300 -3.19 15.11 11.96
CA ILE A 300 -1.86 14.95 11.33
C ILE A 300 -0.75 15.30 12.32
N ASP A 301 -0.89 16.38 13.08
CA ASP A 301 0.09 16.77 14.08
C ASP A 301 0.17 15.76 15.22
N SER A 302 -0.94 15.19 15.64
CA SER A 302 -0.99 14.11 16.60
C SER A 302 -0.31 12.85 16.08
N ALA A 303 -0.53 12.49 14.83
CA ALA A 303 0.14 11.37 14.15
C ALA A 303 1.66 11.61 14.03
N LYS A 304 2.10 12.81 13.63
CA LYS A 304 3.53 13.17 13.60
C LYS A 304 4.19 13.01 14.98
N LYS A 305 3.57 13.50 16.05
CA LYS A 305 4.08 13.34 17.43
C LYS A 305 4.15 11.87 17.84
N PHE A 306 3.12 11.09 17.51
CA PHE A 306 3.07 9.65 17.80
C PHE A 306 4.22 8.90 17.10
N PHE A 307 4.41 9.12 15.77
CA PHE A 307 5.47 8.46 15.03
C PHE A 307 6.88 8.95 15.42
N ASN A 308 7.05 10.25 15.72
CA ASN A 308 8.31 10.78 16.27
C ASN A 308 8.69 10.08 17.57
N PHE A 309 7.73 9.91 18.47
CA PHE A 309 7.96 9.20 19.74
C PHE A 309 8.39 7.76 19.49
N ILE A 310 7.64 7.02 18.64
CA ILE A 310 7.92 5.60 18.37
C ILE A 310 9.30 5.41 17.76
N ILE A 311 9.67 6.22 16.77
CA ILE A 311 10.90 6.02 16.01
C ILE A 311 12.16 6.29 16.84
N THR A 312 12.07 7.11 17.86
CA THR A 312 13.22 7.44 18.74
C THR A 312 13.49 6.38 19.81
N GLN A 313 12.60 5.42 19.99
CA GLN A 313 12.80 4.35 20.96
C GLN A 313 13.64 3.20 20.40
N ASP A 314 14.32 2.46 21.28
CA ASP A 314 15.17 1.35 20.87
C ASP A 314 14.37 0.16 20.34
N ASN A 315 13.21 -0.11 20.93
CA ASN A 315 12.31 -1.18 20.52
C ASN A 315 11.00 -0.63 19.98
N ILE A 316 10.73 -0.90 18.70
CA ILE A 316 9.59 -0.36 18.00
C ILE A 316 8.25 -0.90 18.51
N LEU A 317 8.15 -2.17 18.84
CA LEU A 317 6.91 -2.79 19.31
C LEU A 317 6.56 -2.37 20.75
N ASP A 318 7.57 -2.23 21.61
CA ASP A 318 7.38 -1.74 22.97
C ASP A 318 6.96 -0.25 22.95
N ALA A 319 7.57 0.53 22.05
CA ALA A 319 7.20 1.93 21.82
C ALA A 319 5.75 2.07 21.34
N MET A 320 5.33 1.25 20.36
CA MET A 320 3.95 1.23 19.87
C MET A 320 2.97 0.85 20.98
N THR A 321 3.32 -0.16 21.79
CA THR A 321 2.53 -0.59 22.95
C THR A 321 2.31 0.57 23.94
N LEU A 322 3.38 1.29 24.27
CA LEU A 322 3.30 2.43 25.19
C LEU A 322 2.47 3.58 24.61
N ALA A 323 2.69 3.91 23.35
CA ALA A 323 1.95 4.98 22.68
C ALA A 323 0.45 4.67 22.58
N MET A 324 0.08 3.43 22.29
CA MET A 324 -1.33 3.00 22.22
C MET A 324 -2.00 2.99 23.61
N LYS A 325 -1.28 2.61 24.66
CA LYS A 325 -1.80 2.71 26.06
C LYS A 325 -2.07 4.16 26.45
N GLN A 326 -1.18 5.07 26.11
CA GLN A 326 -1.37 6.51 26.37
C GLN A 326 -2.55 7.11 25.57
N ALA A 327 -2.78 6.66 24.36
CA ALA A 327 -3.92 7.08 23.54
C ALA A 327 -5.26 6.58 24.09
N ALA A 328 -5.31 5.32 24.59
CA ALA A 328 -6.51 4.71 25.15
C ALA A 328 -6.91 5.26 26.55
N SER A 329 -5.99 5.96 27.24
CA SER A 329 -6.25 6.57 28.56
C SER A 329 -6.76 8.02 28.49
N LYS A 330 -6.89 8.58 27.32
CA LYS A 330 -7.45 9.92 27.03
C LYS A 330 -8.86 9.83 26.49
#